data_38b2f491d6311d96e4104c3ce1e15599
#
_entry.id   38b2f491d6311d96e4104c3ce1e15599
#
_cell.length_a   1.000
_cell.length_b   1.000
_cell.length_c   1.000
_cell.angle_alpha   90.00
_cell.angle_beta   90.00
_cell.angle_gamma   90.00
#
_symmetry.space_group_name_H-M   'P 1'
#
loop_
_entity.id
_entity.type
_entity.pdbx_description
1 polymer ?
#
loop_
_entity_poly.entity_id
_entity_poly.type
_entity_poly.pdbx_seq_one_letter_code
_entity_poly.pdbx_strand_id
1 'polypeptide(L)'
;MSDSRHILWAQKRGCNVRHHPAAPALLVQFSSVGQSCPSGRESCSVPTTPSDACIMAAPPQLRTLLFAVNALLRKRRYHAALAMLKGFRNGAVYGAKIRAPHALVMTFLFRSGSLREKLRAILQATYTHSWNLARFVFFYKGLCALQSHIQGETYQAHSFVSAFIGGLLVFGNNNNINSQINMYLLSRVLFALCRLGVEKGFIPEPRSDPFPWFTGLVWGLVLWLFEYHRPTLHPSLQSSMTYLYEDSNVWHDLSDFLIYNKSQPSK
;
A
#
# COMPACT_ATOMS: atom_id res chain seq x y z
N MET A 1 -38.83 -16.86 -15.83
CA MET A 1 -37.99 -16.97 -17.04
C MET A 1 -36.83 -16.00 -16.82
N SER A 2 -35.75 -16.57 -16.36
CA SER A 2 -34.59 -15.87 -15.81
C SER A 2 -33.54 -15.59 -16.87
N ASP A 3 -32.96 -14.46 -16.76
CA ASP A 3 -32.12 -13.73 -17.69
C ASP A 3 -30.68 -14.33 -17.78
N SER A 4 -30.41 -15.02 -18.89
CA SER A 4 -29.11 -15.66 -19.18
C SER A 4 -28.16 -14.76 -19.99
N ARG A 5 -28.23 -13.41 -19.88
CA ARG A 5 -27.49 -12.48 -20.74
C ARG A 5 -26.22 -11.84 -20.12
N HIS A 6 -25.88 -12.15 -18.90
CA HIS A 6 -24.71 -11.55 -18.25
C HIS A 6 -23.38 -12.29 -18.35
N ILE A 7 -23.31 -13.47 -18.98
CA ILE A 7 -22.07 -14.29 -19.05
C ILE A 7 -21.29 -14.12 -20.38
N LEU A 8 -21.80 -13.41 -21.36
CA LEU A 8 -21.21 -13.38 -22.71
C LEU A 8 -20.25 -12.19 -23.00
N TRP A 9 -19.97 -11.30 -22.04
CA TRP A 9 -19.14 -10.10 -22.26
C TRP A 9 -17.66 -10.25 -21.88
N ALA A 10 -17.27 -11.36 -21.26
CA ALA A 10 -15.88 -11.59 -20.82
C ALA A 10 -14.97 -12.23 -21.90
N GLN A 11 -15.51 -12.64 -23.06
CA GLN A 11 -14.77 -13.52 -23.98
C GLN A 11 -14.40 -12.92 -25.36
N LYS A 12 -14.54 -11.61 -25.56
CA LYS A 12 -14.21 -10.99 -26.86
C LYS A 12 -13.40 -9.69 -26.73
N ARG A 13 -12.22 -9.72 -26.16
CA ARG A 13 -11.14 -8.77 -26.51
C ARG A 13 -9.78 -9.41 -26.30
N GLY A 14 -9.22 -10.03 -27.36
CA GLY A 14 -7.81 -10.35 -27.47
C GLY A 14 -7.01 -9.04 -27.48
N CYS A 15 -6.30 -8.75 -26.42
CA CYS A 15 -5.35 -7.64 -26.38
C CYS A 15 -4.06 -8.01 -27.11
N ASN A 16 -3.86 -7.37 -28.24
CA ASN A 16 -2.58 -7.36 -28.96
C ASN A 16 -1.65 -6.34 -28.29
N VAL A 17 -0.76 -6.81 -27.42
CA VAL A 17 0.21 -5.96 -26.72
C VAL A 17 1.40 -5.70 -27.64
N ARG A 18 1.49 -4.48 -28.19
CA ARG A 18 2.74 -3.98 -28.79
C ARG A 18 3.65 -3.48 -27.69
N HIS A 19 4.84 -4.06 -27.60
CA HIS A 19 5.93 -3.60 -26.75
C HIS A 19 6.44 -2.24 -27.21
N HIS A 20 6.40 -1.23 -26.31
CA HIS A 20 7.23 -0.03 -26.38
C HIS A 20 8.18 0.00 -25.18
N PRO A 21 9.41 0.47 -25.34
CA PRO A 21 10.42 0.43 -24.27
C PRO A 21 10.14 1.47 -23.20
N ALA A 22 10.30 1.05 -21.94
CA ALA A 22 9.99 1.81 -20.74
C ALA A 22 11.07 2.84 -20.41
N ALA A 23 10.64 4.05 -20.06
CA ALA A 23 11.39 5.01 -19.26
C ALA A 23 11.16 4.74 -17.76
N PRO A 24 12.14 5.02 -16.86
CA PRO A 24 12.05 4.62 -15.46
C PRO A 24 11.11 5.56 -14.68
N ALA A 25 9.92 5.10 -14.38
CA ALA A 25 9.03 5.75 -13.43
C ALA A 25 9.21 5.11 -12.05
N LEU A 26 9.65 5.88 -11.07
CA LEU A 26 9.64 5.59 -9.64
C LEU A 26 8.18 5.59 -9.12
N LEU A 27 7.40 4.63 -9.59
CA LEU A 27 6.07 4.31 -9.09
C LEU A 27 6.10 2.85 -8.69
N VAL A 28 6.04 2.60 -7.38
CA VAL A 28 5.85 1.25 -6.83
C VAL A 28 4.53 0.70 -7.35
N GLN A 29 4.62 -0.04 -8.43
CA GLN A 29 3.51 -0.73 -9.08
C GLN A 29 3.23 -2.00 -8.29
N PHE A 30 2.09 -2.04 -7.60
CA PHE A 30 1.57 -3.29 -7.02
C PHE A 30 1.11 -4.21 -8.15
N SER A 31 1.97 -5.15 -8.54
CA SER A 31 1.58 -6.28 -9.36
C SER A 31 0.84 -7.29 -8.49
N SER A 32 -0.46 -7.41 -8.73
CA SER A 32 -1.24 -8.57 -8.31
C SER A 32 -0.79 -9.78 -9.16
N VAL A 33 -0.04 -10.69 -8.56
CA VAL A 33 0.25 -12.00 -9.15
C VAL A 33 -1.01 -12.86 -9.05
N GLY A 34 -1.81 -12.85 -10.10
CA GLY A 34 -2.82 -13.87 -10.36
C GLY A 34 -2.15 -15.12 -10.93
N GLN A 35 -2.01 -16.17 -10.12
CA GLN A 35 -1.63 -17.49 -10.60
C GLN A 35 -2.84 -18.13 -11.29
N SER A 36 -2.81 -18.22 -12.62
CA SER A 36 -3.66 -19.10 -13.40
C SER A 36 -3.07 -20.51 -13.40
N CYS A 37 -3.86 -21.49 -12.92
CA CYS A 37 -3.54 -22.91 -13.03
C CYS A 37 -3.87 -23.43 -14.45
N PRO A 38 -2.97 -24.13 -15.15
CA PRO A 38 -3.33 -24.92 -16.32
C PRO A 38 -3.87 -26.30 -15.91
N SER A 39 -5.01 -26.67 -16.48
CA SER A 39 -5.58 -28.01 -16.37
C SER A 39 -4.79 -28.99 -17.22
N GLY A 40 -4.07 -29.91 -16.58
CA GLY A 40 -3.45 -31.07 -17.21
C GLY A 40 -3.30 -32.18 -16.18
N ARG A 41 -3.97 -33.32 -16.41
CA ARG A 41 -3.82 -34.56 -15.62
C ARG A 41 -2.46 -35.18 -15.94
N GLU A 42 -1.53 -35.06 -15.02
CA GLU A 42 -0.41 -35.99 -14.94
C GLU A 42 -0.17 -36.35 -13.47
N SER A 43 0.10 -37.65 -13.23
CA SER A 43 0.36 -38.24 -11.91
C SER A 43 1.55 -37.54 -11.25
N CYS A 44 1.30 -36.59 -10.36
CA CYS A 44 2.32 -35.93 -9.59
C CYS A 44 2.73 -36.82 -8.40
N SER A 45 3.95 -37.33 -8.42
CA SER A 45 4.75 -37.52 -7.23
C SER A 45 4.73 -36.20 -6.42
N VAL A 46 4.28 -36.29 -5.17
CA VAL A 46 4.10 -35.19 -4.22
C VAL A 46 5.41 -34.36 -4.15
N PRO A 47 5.44 -33.10 -4.55
CA PRO A 47 6.59 -32.26 -4.30
C PRO A 47 6.64 -32.01 -2.80
N THR A 48 7.63 -32.54 -2.13
CA THR A 48 8.01 -32.14 -0.78
C THR A 48 8.29 -30.66 -0.80
N THR A 49 7.44 -29.87 -0.11
CA THR A 49 7.67 -28.43 0.01
C THR A 49 9.02 -28.19 0.70
N PRO A 50 9.74 -27.08 0.40
CA PRO A 50 11.02 -26.77 1.04
C PRO A 50 10.97 -26.78 2.58
N SER A 51 9.78 -26.60 3.17
CA SER A 51 9.53 -26.71 4.60
C SER A 51 9.65 -28.17 5.11
N ASP A 52 9.24 -29.15 4.32
CA ASP A 52 9.26 -30.57 4.75
C ASP A 52 10.70 -31.12 4.79
N ALA A 53 11.55 -30.68 3.86
CA ALA A 53 12.98 -31.01 3.86
C ALA A 53 13.72 -30.39 5.07
N CYS A 54 13.37 -29.16 5.46
CA CYS A 54 13.94 -28.51 6.63
C CYS A 54 13.50 -29.16 7.95
N ILE A 55 12.24 -29.66 8.02
CA ILE A 55 11.71 -30.39 9.16
C ILE A 55 12.40 -31.73 9.32
N MET A 56 12.73 -32.39 8.23
CA MET A 56 13.43 -33.73 8.25
C MET A 56 14.87 -33.61 8.78
N ALA A 57 15.55 -32.47 8.60
CA ALA A 57 16.91 -32.24 9.07
C ALA A 57 17.01 -31.83 10.57
N ALA A 58 15.88 -31.50 11.21
CA ALA A 58 15.86 -31.04 12.60
C ALA A 58 16.01 -32.17 13.61
N PRO A 59 16.56 -31.90 14.84
CA PRO A 59 16.64 -32.87 15.91
C PRO A 59 15.25 -33.38 16.35
N PRO A 60 15.14 -34.62 16.88
CA PRO A 60 13.84 -35.27 17.08
C PRO A 60 12.86 -34.50 17.97
N GLN A 61 13.36 -33.80 18.99
CA GLN A 61 12.55 -32.93 19.86
C GLN A 61 11.93 -31.78 19.11
N LEU A 62 12.69 -31.13 18.20
CA LEU A 62 12.21 -30.02 17.38
C LEU A 62 11.19 -30.49 16.35
N ARG A 63 11.36 -31.69 15.79
CA ARG A 63 10.36 -32.30 14.88
C ARG A 63 9.03 -32.47 15.58
N THR A 64 9.01 -33.09 16.76
CA THR A 64 7.78 -33.31 17.54
C THR A 64 7.08 -31.98 17.85
N LEU A 65 7.83 -30.93 18.24
CA LEU A 65 7.30 -29.60 18.48
C LEU A 65 6.70 -29.01 17.21
N LEU A 66 7.40 -29.09 16.08
CA LEU A 66 6.91 -28.58 14.79
C LEU A 66 5.64 -29.30 14.33
N PHE A 67 5.56 -30.64 14.51
CA PHE A 67 4.33 -31.40 14.21
C PHE A 67 3.17 -30.99 15.11
N ALA A 68 3.40 -30.79 16.41
CA ALA A 68 2.39 -30.33 17.35
C ALA A 68 1.89 -28.91 17.01
N VAL A 69 2.80 -27.99 16.70
CA VAL A 69 2.46 -26.63 16.26
C VAL A 69 1.67 -26.66 14.95
N ASN A 70 2.10 -27.43 13.96
CA ASN A 70 1.39 -27.54 12.68
C ASN A 70 0.00 -28.17 12.87
N ALA A 71 -0.15 -29.15 13.75
CA ALA A 71 -1.44 -29.71 14.10
C ALA A 71 -2.37 -28.69 14.78
N LEU A 72 -1.80 -27.84 15.67
CA LEU A 72 -2.53 -26.74 16.29
C LEU A 72 -2.99 -25.69 15.27
N LEU A 73 -2.10 -25.31 14.33
CA LEU A 73 -2.39 -24.34 13.27
C LEU A 73 -3.51 -24.80 12.33
N ARG A 74 -3.71 -26.11 12.17
CA ARG A 74 -4.78 -26.71 11.32
C ARG A 74 -6.14 -26.80 12.03
N LYS A 75 -6.22 -26.60 13.36
CA LYS A 75 -7.49 -26.68 14.09
C LYS A 75 -8.41 -25.52 13.75
N ARG A 76 -9.59 -25.79 13.21
CA ARG A 76 -10.61 -24.79 12.85
C ARG A 76 -11.00 -23.88 14.01
N ARG A 77 -11.00 -24.39 15.24
CA ARG A 77 -11.35 -23.63 16.46
C ARG A 77 -10.48 -22.40 16.65
N TYR A 78 -9.20 -22.45 16.28
CA TYR A 78 -8.26 -21.36 16.48
C TYR A 78 -8.01 -20.53 15.20
N HIS A 79 -8.70 -20.85 14.10
CA HIS A 79 -8.47 -20.24 12.81
C HIS A 79 -8.61 -18.71 12.84
N ALA A 80 -9.65 -18.18 13.50
CA ALA A 80 -9.86 -16.72 13.62
C ALA A 80 -8.71 -16.04 14.39
N ALA A 81 -8.33 -16.59 15.56
CA ALA A 81 -7.22 -16.04 16.37
C ALA A 81 -5.88 -16.12 15.63
N LEU A 82 -5.60 -17.25 14.97
CA LEU A 82 -4.39 -17.42 14.16
C LEU A 82 -4.37 -16.49 12.94
N ALA A 83 -5.52 -16.26 12.32
CA ALA A 83 -5.66 -15.30 11.22
C ALA A 83 -5.41 -13.86 11.67
N MET A 84 -5.82 -13.49 12.90
CA MET A 84 -5.50 -12.19 13.51
C MET A 84 -4.01 -12.05 13.74
N LEU A 85 -3.35 -13.06 14.34
CA LEU A 85 -1.91 -13.04 14.61
C LEU A 85 -1.08 -13.01 13.33
N LYS A 86 -1.45 -13.83 12.34
CA LYS A 86 -0.83 -13.79 11.01
C LYS A 86 -1.04 -12.43 10.32
N GLY A 87 -2.23 -11.85 10.46
CA GLY A 87 -2.54 -10.51 9.96
C GLY A 87 -1.69 -9.44 10.62
N PHE A 88 -1.52 -9.48 11.93
CA PHE A 88 -0.63 -8.58 12.68
C PHE A 88 0.82 -8.64 12.15
N ARG A 89 1.38 -9.85 12.06
CA ARG A 89 2.72 -10.04 11.49
C ARG A 89 2.81 -9.49 10.06
N ASN A 90 1.83 -9.79 9.22
CA ASN A 90 1.82 -9.30 7.82
C ASN A 90 1.74 -7.79 7.75
N GLY A 91 0.92 -7.16 8.60
CA GLY A 91 0.84 -5.70 8.72
C GLY A 91 2.19 -5.08 9.13
N ALA A 92 2.87 -5.67 10.11
CA ALA A 92 4.19 -5.22 10.55
C ALA A 92 5.24 -5.29 9.41
N VAL A 93 5.33 -6.45 8.76
CA VAL A 93 6.31 -6.67 7.67
C VAL A 93 6.01 -5.77 6.47
N TYR A 94 4.75 -5.64 6.09
CA TYR A 94 4.34 -4.80 4.97
C TYR A 94 4.60 -3.32 5.24
N GLY A 95 4.25 -2.84 6.45
CA GLY A 95 4.53 -1.49 6.89
C GLY A 95 6.03 -1.15 6.85
N ALA A 96 6.88 -2.08 7.31
CA ALA A 96 8.33 -1.92 7.25
C ALA A 96 8.84 -1.82 5.81
N LYS A 97 8.39 -2.73 4.93
CA LYS A 97 8.81 -2.78 3.53
C LYS A 97 8.47 -1.50 2.74
N ILE A 98 7.33 -0.88 3.05
CA ILE A 98 6.91 0.36 2.37
C ILE A 98 7.59 1.58 3.00
N ARG A 99 7.58 1.67 4.33
CA ARG A 99 8.03 2.90 5.01
C ARG A 99 9.54 3.05 5.02
N ALA A 100 10.31 1.98 5.15
CA ALA A 100 11.76 2.07 5.24
C ALA A 100 12.41 2.73 4.01
N PRO A 101 12.14 2.31 2.76
CA PRO A 101 12.69 2.97 1.57
C PRO A 101 12.23 4.42 1.45
N HIS A 102 10.95 4.70 1.68
CA HIS A 102 10.42 6.06 1.61
C HIS A 102 11.07 6.98 2.67
N ALA A 103 11.15 6.53 3.93
CA ALA A 103 11.78 7.29 5.01
C ALA A 103 13.28 7.52 4.75
N LEU A 104 13.96 6.54 4.16
CA LEU A 104 15.37 6.64 3.77
C LEU A 104 15.55 7.77 2.76
N VAL A 105 14.83 7.73 1.64
CA VAL A 105 14.94 8.73 0.58
C VAL A 105 14.62 10.13 1.12
N MET A 106 13.47 10.30 1.79
CA MET A 106 13.04 11.60 2.31
C MET A 106 14.00 12.17 3.37
N THR A 107 14.55 11.30 4.23
CA THR A 107 15.48 11.76 5.27
C THR A 107 16.82 12.19 4.67
N PHE A 108 17.33 11.48 3.67
CA PHE A 108 18.60 11.85 3.05
C PHE A 108 18.50 13.07 2.15
N LEU A 109 17.37 13.27 1.46
CA LEU A 109 17.16 14.43 0.57
C LEU A 109 16.86 15.71 1.35
N PHE A 110 15.99 15.65 2.37
CA PHE A 110 15.41 16.87 2.96
C PHE A 110 15.80 17.12 4.43
N ARG A 111 16.51 16.19 5.08
CA ARG A 111 16.88 16.36 6.47
C ARG A 111 18.38 16.63 6.61
N SER A 112 18.74 17.77 7.21
CA SER A 112 20.08 18.06 7.69
C SER A 112 20.36 17.33 8.99
N GLY A 113 21.62 17.12 9.36
CA GLY A 113 22.05 16.49 10.61
C GLY A 113 22.99 15.31 10.43
N SER A 114 23.46 14.75 11.54
CA SER A 114 24.41 13.64 11.57
C SER A 114 23.79 12.35 11.00
N LEU A 115 24.63 11.47 10.46
CA LEU A 115 24.18 10.16 9.94
C LEU A 115 23.42 9.34 10.99
N ARG A 116 23.86 9.40 12.25
CA ARG A 116 23.22 8.70 13.38
C ARG A 116 21.79 9.20 13.61
N GLU A 117 21.57 10.51 13.56
CA GLU A 117 20.23 11.11 13.71
C GLU A 117 19.32 10.75 12.54
N LYS A 118 19.86 10.75 11.32
CA LYS A 118 19.15 10.33 10.12
C LYS A 118 18.68 8.87 10.21
N LEU A 119 19.57 7.96 10.59
CA LEU A 119 19.24 6.54 10.78
C LEU A 119 18.21 6.33 11.88
N ARG A 120 18.36 7.02 13.02
CA ARG A 120 17.38 6.96 14.11
C ARG A 120 15.99 7.41 13.64
N ALA A 121 15.90 8.49 12.87
CA ALA A 121 14.64 8.99 12.32
C ALA A 121 13.98 7.99 11.36
N ILE A 122 14.78 7.35 10.48
CA ILE A 122 14.29 6.31 9.56
C ILE A 122 13.75 5.11 10.33
N LEU A 123 14.50 4.61 11.31
CA LEU A 123 14.07 3.48 12.13
C LEU A 123 12.80 3.79 12.92
N GLN A 124 12.73 4.97 13.54
CA GLN A 124 11.55 5.41 14.29
C GLN A 124 10.31 5.54 13.40
N ALA A 125 10.44 6.18 12.23
CA ALA A 125 9.34 6.33 11.29
C ALA A 125 8.86 4.96 10.77
N THR A 126 9.78 4.07 10.45
CA THR A 126 9.49 2.71 10.00
C THR A 126 8.80 1.89 11.08
N TYR A 127 9.32 1.92 12.30
CA TYR A 127 8.72 1.22 13.44
C TYR A 127 7.29 1.70 13.73
N THR A 128 7.09 3.01 13.83
CA THR A 128 5.77 3.60 14.12
C THR A 128 4.74 3.21 13.07
N HIS A 129 5.10 3.32 11.79
CA HIS A 129 4.19 2.94 10.70
C HIS A 129 3.87 1.44 10.71
N SER A 130 4.89 0.59 10.88
CA SER A 130 4.74 -0.87 10.92
C SER A 130 3.86 -1.31 12.07
N TRP A 131 4.06 -0.72 13.25
CA TRP A 131 3.30 -0.98 14.46
C TRP A 131 1.82 -0.57 14.30
N ASN A 132 1.58 0.62 13.78
CA ASN A 132 0.22 1.09 13.52
C ASN A 132 -0.51 0.18 12.53
N LEU A 133 0.14 -0.19 11.42
CA LEU A 133 -0.48 -1.06 10.44
C LEU A 133 -0.74 -2.47 10.98
N ALA A 134 0.18 -3.02 11.78
CA ALA A 134 -0.01 -4.30 12.46
C ALA A 134 -1.22 -4.28 13.40
N ARG A 135 -1.33 -3.24 14.24
CA ARG A 135 -2.47 -3.04 15.14
C ARG A 135 -3.78 -2.88 14.38
N PHE A 136 -3.78 -2.10 13.30
CA PHE A 136 -4.97 -1.92 12.47
C PHE A 136 -5.48 -3.25 11.91
N VAL A 137 -4.60 -4.06 11.30
CA VAL A 137 -5.00 -5.38 10.76
C VAL A 137 -5.50 -6.31 11.85
N PHE A 138 -4.88 -6.27 13.03
CA PHE A 138 -5.31 -7.06 14.18
C PHE A 138 -6.72 -6.68 14.64
N PHE A 139 -6.99 -5.39 14.87
CA PHE A 139 -8.30 -4.89 15.27
C PHE A 139 -9.37 -5.16 14.20
N TYR A 140 -9.05 -4.88 12.94
CA TYR A 140 -9.96 -5.13 11.82
C TYR A 140 -10.41 -6.59 11.76
N LYS A 141 -9.46 -7.52 11.76
CA LYS A 141 -9.78 -8.96 11.72
C LYS A 141 -10.49 -9.43 12.99
N GLY A 142 -10.12 -8.90 14.14
CA GLY A 142 -10.76 -9.21 15.41
C GLY A 142 -12.21 -8.77 15.45
N LEU A 143 -12.48 -7.53 15.06
CA LEU A 143 -13.84 -6.99 15.01
C LEU A 143 -14.70 -7.71 13.96
N CYS A 144 -14.18 -8.02 12.78
CA CYS A 144 -14.89 -8.81 11.78
C CYS A 144 -15.22 -10.22 12.30
N ALA A 145 -14.28 -10.90 12.96
CA ALA A 145 -14.51 -12.21 13.54
C ALA A 145 -15.53 -12.16 14.68
N LEU A 146 -15.50 -11.12 15.52
CA LEU A 146 -16.46 -10.91 16.61
C LEU A 146 -17.87 -10.66 16.06
N GLN A 147 -18.01 -9.78 15.07
CA GLN A 147 -19.31 -9.47 14.46
C GLN A 147 -19.92 -10.70 13.77
N SER A 148 -19.13 -11.45 13.01
CA SER A 148 -19.61 -12.68 12.37
C SER A 148 -19.95 -13.78 13.38
N HIS A 149 -19.28 -13.82 14.54
CA HIS A 149 -19.61 -14.76 15.60
C HIS A 149 -20.96 -14.40 16.29
N ILE A 150 -21.22 -13.10 16.49
CA ILE A 150 -22.47 -12.62 17.14
C ILE A 150 -23.66 -12.79 16.20
N GLN A 151 -23.51 -12.47 14.90
CA GLN A 151 -24.63 -12.45 13.96
C GLN A 151 -24.78 -13.74 13.15
N GLY A 152 -23.83 -14.68 13.28
CA GLY A 152 -23.85 -15.97 12.57
C GLY A 152 -23.50 -15.90 11.09
N GLU A 153 -23.57 -14.73 10.46
CA GLU A 153 -23.30 -14.49 9.05
C GLU A 153 -22.34 -13.31 8.83
N THR A 154 -21.74 -13.22 7.62
CA THR A 154 -20.86 -12.13 7.24
C THR A 154 -21.58 -11.15 6.32
N TYR A 155 -21.79 -9.91 6.77
CA TYR A 155 -22.38 -8.83 5.98
C TYR A 155 -21.30 -7.86 5.49
N GLN A 156 -21.56 -7.18 4.37
CA GLN A 156 -20.65 -6.17 3.82
C GLN A 156 -20.41 -5.01 4.82
N ALA A 157 -21.43 -4.67 5.60
CA ALA A 157 -21.34 -3.64 6.64
C ALA A 157 -20.30 -3.94 7.73
N HIS A 158 -20.05 -5.23 8.05
CA HIS A 158 -19.04 -5.63 9.04
C HIS A 158 -17.64 -5.15 8.68
N SER A 159 -17.28 -5.25 7.39
CA SER A 159 -15.99 -4.77 6.91
C SER A 159 -15.85 -3.27 7.07
N PHE A 160 -16.90 -2.52 6.72
CA PHE A 160 -16.89 -1.06 6.86
C PHE A 160 -16.79 -0.62 8.32
N VAL A 161 -17.67 -1.14 9.19
CA VAL A 161 -17.72 -0.78 10.62
C VAL A 161 -16.40 -1.16 11.31
N SER A 162 -15.88 -2.36 11.05
CA SER A 162 -14.61 -2.82 11.63
C SER A 162 -13.42 -1.95 11.17
N ALA A 163 -13.38 -1.58 9.90
CA ALA A 163 -12.35 -0.72 9.35
C ALA A 163 -12.45 0.72 9.88
N PHE A 164 -13.69 1.23 10.02
CA PHE A 164 -13.94 2.56 10.56
C PHE A 164 -13.46 2.67 12.02
N ILE A 165 -13.87 1.73 12.87
CA ILE A 165 -13.42 1.68 14.27
C ILE A 165 -11.90 1.51 14.37
N GLY A 166 -11.32 0.57 13.60
CA GLY A 166 -9.89 0.35 13.57
C GLY A 166 -9.11 1.57 13.08
N GLY A 167 -9.63 2.28 12.08
CA GLY A 167 -9.07 3.52 11.55
C GLY A 167 -9.04 4.64 12.58
N LEU A 168 -10.16 4.87 13.28
CA LEU A 168 -10.23 5.84 14.37
C LEU A 168 -9.23 5.55 15.50
N LEU A 169 -9.14 4.29 15.93
CA LEU A 169 -8.28 3.90 17.05
C LEU A 169 -6.79 3.97 16.73
N VAL A 170 -6.40 3.70 15.47
CA VAL A 170 -5.00 3.56 15.09
C VAL A 170 -4.47 4.78 14.34
N PHE A 171 -5.25 5.33 13.41
CA PHE A 171 -4.84 6.42 12.51
C PHE A 171 -5.55 7.74 12.80
N GLY A 172 -6.42 7.81 13.81
CA GLY A 172 -7.19 9.00 14.16
C GLY A 172 -6.34 10.17 14.71
N ASN A 173 -5.13 9.91 15.21
CA ASN A 173 -4.23 10.95 15.67
C ASN A 173 -3.66 11.74 14.49
N ASN A 174 -3.82 13.07 14.51
CA ASN A 174 -3.27 13.95 13.47
C ASN A 174 -1.76 14.11 13.66
N ASN A 175 -0.98 13.36 12.90
CA ASN A 175 0.47 13.50 12.78
C ASN A 175 0.88 13.34 11.32
N ASN A 176 2.10 13.79 10.98
CA ASN A 176 2.58 13.78 9.59
C ASN A 176 2.53 12.40 8.92
N ILE A 177 2.73 11.32 9.67
CA ILE A 177 2.72 9.96 9.13
C ILE A 177 1.30 9.53 8.81
N ASN A 178 0.38 9.69 9.77
CA ASN A 178 -1.03 9.32 9.58
C ASN A 178 -1.71 10.19 8.52
N SER A 179 -1.39 11.49 8.48
CA SER A 179 -1.89 12.40 7.46
C SER A 179 -1.46 11.96 6.05
N GLN A 180 -0.19 11.61 5.85
CA GLN A 180 0.29 11.09 4.56
C GLN A 180 -0.40 9.79 4.15
N ILE A 181 -0.63 8.87 5.11
CA ILE A 181 -1.33 7.60 4.84
C ILE A 181 -2.77 7.87 4.43
N ASN A 182 -3.48 8.70 5.19
CA ASN A 182 -4.90 9.01 4.93
C ASN A 182 -5.08 9.72 3.59
N MET A 183 -4.20 10.66 3.23
CA MET A 183 -4.24 11.33 1.93
C MET A 183 -3.94 10.37 0.77
N TYR A 184 -2.95 9.48 0.94
CA TYR A 184 -2.68 8.43 -0.04
C TYR A 184 -3.88 7.51 -0.24
N LEU A 185 -4.49 7.04 0.84
CA LEU A 185 -5.69 6.19 0.77
C LEU A 185 -6.88 6.93 0.16
N LEU A 186 -7.09 8.21 0.52
CA LEU A 186 -8.16 9.03 -0.03
C LEU A 186 -8.07 9.12 -1.55
N SER A 187 -6.88 9.38 -2.10
CA SER A 187 -6.69 9.43 -3.56
C SER A 187 -7.06 8.11 -4.24
N ARG A 188 -6.71 6.96 -3.64
CA ARG A 188 -7.06 5.63 -4.16
C ARG A 188 -8.55 5.34 -4.06
N VAL A 189 -9.17 5.75 -2.95
CA VAL A 189 -10.63 5.59 -2.73
C VAL A 189 -11.40 6.43 -3.73
N LEU A 190 -11.06 7.70 -3.94
CA LEU A 190 -11.72 8.56 -4.91
C LEU A 190 -11.67 7.97 -6.32
N PHE A 191 -10.49 7.51 -6.74
CA PHE A 191 -10.35 6.85 -8.05
C PHE A 191 -11.18 5.56 -8.15
N ALA A 192 -11.19 4.74 -7.09
CA ALA A 192 -11.99 3.52 -7.03
C ALA A 192 -13.51 3.82 -7.08
N LEU A 193 -13.96 4.88 -6.39
CA LEU A 193 -15.37 5.31 -6.42
C LEU A 193 -15.78 5.81 -7.81
N CYS A 194 -14.92 6.55 -8.51
CA CYS A 194 -15.18 6.95 -9.89
C CYS A 194 -15.37 5.71 -10.80
N ARG A 195 -14.48 4.72 -10.70
CA ARG A 195 -14.60 3.46 -11.44
C ARG A 195 -15.88 2.69 -11.11
N LEU A 196 -16.19 2.61 -9.80
CA LEU A 196 -17.42 1.98 -9.34
C LEU A 196 -18.66 2.71 -9.87
N GLY A 197 -18.62 4.06 -9.94
CA GLY A 197 -19.68 4.88 -10.51
C GLY A 197 -19.94 4.56 -11.99
N VAL A 198 -18.87 4.35 -12.76
CA VAL A 198 -18.98 3.90 -14.16
C VAL A 198 -19.54 2.48 -14.25
N GLU A 199 -19.00 1.55 -13.44
CA GLU A 199 -19.44 0.14 -13.41
C GLU A 199 -20.93 0.00 -13.05
N LYS A 200 -21.41 0.82 -12.12
CA LYS A 200 -22.83 0.86 -11.69
C LYS A 200 -23.73 1.67 -12.61
N GLY A 201 -23.19 2.31 -13.65
CA GLY A 201 -23.95 3.12 -14.60
C GLY A 201 -24.37 4.51 -14.10
N PHE A 202 -23.85 4.96 -12.94
CA PHE A 202 -24.09 6.34 -12.45
C PHE A 202 -23.31 7.38 -13.25
N ILE A 203 -22.16 6.99 -13.79
CA ILE A 203 -21.31 7.84 -14.63
C ILE A 203 -21.24 7.18 -16.02
N PRO A 204 -21.51 7.91 -17.11
CA PRO A 204 -21.40 7.37 -18.45
C PRO A 204 -19.96 6.94 -18.74
N GLU A 205 -19.78 5.83 -19.43
CA GLU A 205 -18.46 5.37 -19.85
C GLU A 205 -17.82 6.42 -20.77
N PRO A 206 -16.62 6.91 -20.45
CA PRO A 206 -15.97 7.95 -21.25
C PRO A 206 -15.62 7.39 -22.65
N ARG A 207 -15.96 8.15 -23.70
CA ARG A 207 -15.69 7.77 -25.11
C ARG A 207 -14.21 7.84 -25.47
N SER A 208 -13.43 8.64 -24.74
CA SER A 208 -11.98 8.80 -24.87
C SER A 208 -11.31 8.63 -23.52
N ASP A 209 -9.99 8.38 -23.49
CA ASP A 209 -9.23 8.29 -22.24
C ASP A 209 -9.26 9.65 -21.50
N PRO A 210 -9.83 9.73 -20.29
CA PRO A 210 -9.89 10.97 -19.52
C PRO A 210 -8.55 11.30 -18.82
N PHE A 211 -7.58 10.40 -18.86
CA PHE A 211 -6.33 10.53 -18.08
C PHE A 211 -5.50 11.78 -18.42
N PRO A 212 -5.35 12.19 -19.70
CA PRO A 212 -4.60 13.41 -20.01
C PRO A 212 -5.22 14.68 -19.40
N TRP A 213 -6.55 14.79 -19.46
CA TRP A 213 -7.26 15.92 -18.86
C TRP A 213 -7.18 15.92 -17.34
N PHE A 214 -7.33 14.76 -16.73
CA PHE A 214 -7.13 14.58 -15.29
C PHE A 214 -5.71 15.00 -14.87
N THR A 215 -4.68 14.55 -15.60
CA THR A 215 -3.29 14.90 -15.32
C THR A 215 -3.05 16.40 -15.43
N GLY A 216 -3.51 17.03 -16.52
CA GLY A 216 -3.38 18.48 -16.69
C GLY A 216 -4.05 19.27 -15.58
N LEU A 217 -5.25 18.88 -15.18
CA LEU A 217 -5.98 19.52 -14.08
C LEU A 217 -5.22 19.39 -12.74
N VAL A 218 -4.75 18.19 -12.40
CA VAL A 218 -4.02 17.94 -11.14
C VAL A 218 -2.73 18.76 -11.09
N TRP A 219 -1.93 18.75 -12.15
CA TRP A 219 -0.68 19.53 -12.22
C TRP A 219 -0.93 21.03 -12.21
N GLY A 220 -1.94 21.49 -12.92
CA GLY A 220 -2.34 22.89 -12.92
C GLY A 220 -2.76 23.37 -11.53
N LEU A 221 -3.62 22.59 -10.86
CA LEU A 221 -4.09 22.94 -9.51
C LEU A 221 -2.96 22.92 -8.47
N VAL A 222 -2.08 21.93 -8.51
CA VAL A 222 -1.02 21.81 -7.49
C VAL A 222 0.00 22.94 -7.62
N LEU A 223 0.37 23.33 -8.84
CA LEU A 223 1.28 24.46 -9.06
C LEU A 223 0.60 25.80 -8.74
N TRP A 224 -0.67 25.97 -9.09
CA TRP A 224 -1.42 27.15 -8.71
C TRP A 224 -1.53 27.31 -7.18
N LEU A 225 -1.80 26.23 -6.45
CA LEU A 225 -1.81 26.23 -4.98
C LEU A 225 -0.42 26.51 -4.40
N PHE A 226 0.63 25.99 -5.01
CA PHE A 226 1.99 26.26 -4.57
C PHE A 226 2.38 27.74 -4.71
N GLU A 227 2.01 28.37 -5.80
CA GLU A 227 2.33 29.79 -6.05
C GLU A 227 1.51 30.75 -5.17
N TYR A 228 0.19 30.53 -5.08
CA TYR A 228 -0.73 31.50 -4.47
C TYR A 228 -1.25 31.11 -3.09
N HIS A 229 -1.28 29.82 -2.74
CA HIS A 229 -1.87 29.30 -1.51
C HIS A 229 -0.99 28.27 -0.82
N ARG A 230 0.31 28.47 -0.84
CA ARG A 230 1.33 27.56 -0.30
C ARG A 230 1.05 26.97 1.08
N PRO A 231 0.58 27.74 2.09
CA PRO A 231 0.31 27.20 3.42
C PRO A 231 -0.78 26.12 3.47
N THR A 232 -1.60 26.00 2.42
CA THR A 232 -2.65 24.98 2.34
C THR A 232 -2.14 23.61 1.91
N LEU A 233 -0.94 23.58 1.28
CA LEU A 233 -0.33 22.33 0.84
C LEU A 233 0.30 21.58 2.02
N HIS A 234 0.27 20.25 1.91
CA HIS A 234 0.96 19.40 2.89
C HIS A 234 2.47 19.71 2.93
N PRO A 235 3.10 19.82 4.13
CA PRO A 235 4.51 20.23 4.26
C PRO A 235 5.51 19.42 3.42
N SER A 236 5.29 18.11 3.25
CA SER A 236 6.17 17.28 2.41
C SER A 236 6.08 17.62 0.93
N LEU A 237 4.90 18.05 0.46
CA LEU A 237 4.70 18.49 -0.93
C LEU A 237 5.30 19.87 -1.13
N GLN A 238 5.10 20.78 -0.16
CA GLN A 238 5.76 22.09 -0.18
C GLN A 238 7.28 21.97 -0.33
N SER A 239 7.92 21.15 0.52
CA SER A 239 9.38 20.96 0.47
C SER A 239 9.86 20.46 -0.89
N SER A 240 9.11 19.52 -1.48
CA SER A 240 9.43 18.98 -2.81
C SER A 240 9.27 20.04 -3.90
N MET A 241 8.19 20.84 -3.84
CA MET A 241 7.94 21.90 -4.81
C MET A 241 8.97 23.05 -4.68
N THR A 242 9.34 23.44 -3.46
CA THR A 242 10.39 24.42 -3.22
C THR A 242 11.71 23.95 -3.84
N TYR A 243 12.10 22.69 -3.59
CA TYR A 243 13.31 22.14 -4.18
C TYR A 243 13.29 22.15 -5.71
N LEU A 244 12.16 21.82 -6.32
CA LEU A 244 12.05 21.72 -7.78
C LEU A 244 11.94 23.09 -8.47
N TYR A 245 11.17 24.00 -7.90
CA TYR A 245 10.72 25.22 -8.61
C TYR A 245 11.30 26.51 -8.05
N GLU A 246 11.66 26.60 -6.77
CA GLU A 246 12.24 27.81 -6.18
C GLU A 246 13.76 27.72 -6.09
N ASP A 247 14.30 26.62 -5.53
CA ASP A 247 15.75 26.46 -5.40
C ASP A 247 16.45 26.43 -6.76
N SER A 248 15.74 25.99 -7.81
CA SER A 248 16.22 26.00 -9.18
C SER A 248 16.35 27.40 -9.80
N ASN A 249 15.79 28.43 -9.18
CA ASN A 249 15.88 29.82 -9.68
C ASN A 249 17.11 30.58 -9.18
N VAL A 250 17.88 29.98 -8.27
CA VAL A 250 19.02 30.64 -7.63
C VAL A 250 20.26 29.76 -7.67
N TRP A 251 21.34 30.31 -8.19
CA TRP A 251 22.66 29.67 -8.23
C TRP A 251 23.76 30.72 -8.05
N HIS A 252 24.88 30.31 -7.48
CA HIS A 252 26.02 31.19 -7.16
C HIS A 252 27.28 30.77 -7.90
N ASP A 253 27.44 29.51 -8.20
CA ASP A 253 28.60 28.95 -8.90
C ASP A 253 28.21 27.72 -9.75
N LEU A 254 29.15 27.23 -10.57
CA LEU A 254 28.93 26.09 -11.47
C LEU A 254 28.61 24.80 -10.70
N SER A 255 29.13 24.64 -9.49
CA SER A 255 28.87 23.44 -8.67
C SER A 255 27.46 23.48 -8.08
N ASP A 256 26.98 24.65 -7.69
CA ASP A 256 25.61 24.90 -7.23
C ASP A 256 24.60 24.70 -8.38
N PHE A 257 24.96 25.15 -9.57
CA PHE A 257 24.12 25.00 -10.76
C PHE A 257 23.98 23.57 -11.26
N LEU A 258 25.05 22.73 -11.18
CA LEU A 258 25.07 21.41 -11.81
C LEU A 258 24.94 20.23 -10.82
N ILE A 259 25.42 20.37 -9.58
CA ILE A 259 25.64 19.24 -8.70
C ILE A 259 24.73 19.25 -7.49
N TYR A 260 24.61 20.37 -6.77
CA TYR A 260 23.82 20.48 -5.54
C TYR A 260 23.34 21.91 -5.30
N ASN A 261 22.15 22.03 -4.72
CA ASN A 261 21.61 23.33 -4.32
C ASN A 261 22.21 23.77 -2.98
N LYS A 262 22.79 24.95 -2.93
CA LYS A 262 23.15 25.60 -1.67
C LYS A 262 21.90 26.15 -1.03
N SER A 263 21.64 25.74 0.21
CA SER A 263 20.50 26.28 0.97
C SER A 263 20.60 27.80 1.07
N GLN A 264 19.54 28.49 0.69
CA GLN A 264 19.44 29.92 0.94
C GLN A 264 19.53 30.18 2.45
N PRO A 265 20.29 31.19 2.91
CA PRO A 265 20.16 31.65 4.27
C PRO A 265 18.72 32.14 4.47
N SER A 266 18.02 31.53 5.44
CA SER A 266 16.67 31.95 5.81
C SER A 266 16.67 33.45 6.11
N LYS A 267 15.91 34.22 5.31
CA LYS A 267 15.62 35.60 5.61
C LYS A 267 14.79 35.76 6.87
#